data_2a50134d7de6df78fcc11870cda2c806
#
_entry.id   2a50134d7de6df78fcc11870cda2c806
#
_cell.length_a   1.000
_cell.length_b   1.000
_cell.length_c   1.000
_cell.angle_alpha   90.00
_cell.angle_beta   90.00
_cell.angle_gamma   90.00
#
_symmetry.space_group_name_H-M   'P 1'
#
loop_
_entity.id
_entity.type
_entity.pdbx_description
1 polymer ?
#
loop_
_entity_poly.entity_id
_entity_poly.type
_entity_poly.pdbx_seq_one_letter_code
_entity_poly.pdbx_strand_id
1 'polypeptide(L)'
;MTENNWTVGIDIGATKIEVAGIDRNGNVLHHIRRKTNTGSSAEAIESGTADAVRELMRTIGTRPVAAGVGMAGQIDPLQGVVVFSPNLDWHNVPLRKGLAAKLGMPVAVTNDVRAATWGEWLYGAGRGYDDMVCVFVGTGIGGGVVSHGAMLTGCSNTAGEIGHITIDINGPVCTCRNKGCLEALAGGWAIARDAQNAVADNPVAGTAMLELADGDPKNITAKVVAMAAQKGDALALQLVERVSGALVAGAVSLVHAFNPCLLVFGGGVIEGLPGLVGSIDYGIRSRALGAAIINLKVVRSQLHSHAGVIGAAAFANHSFRDKGDTV
;
A
#
# COMPACT_ATOMS: atom_id res chain seq x y z
N MET A 1 -34.87 0.47 -14.15
CA MET A 1 -33.78 -0.52 -14.31
C MET A 1 -32.51 0.16 -13.79
N THR A 2 -32.06 -0.19 -12.62
CA THR A 2 -30.80 0.36 -12.06
C THR A 2 -29.67 -0.12 -12.95
N GLU A 3 -29.05 0.80 -13.70
CA GLU A 3 -27.81 0.53 -14.44
C GLU A 3 -26.78 0.00 -13.43
N ASN A 4 -26.50 -1.31 -13.52
CA ASN A 4 -25.51 -1.99 -12.72
C ASN A 4 -24.10 -1.58 -13.21
N ASN A 5 -23.75 -0.31 -13.01
CA ASN A 5 -22.44 0.23 -13.38
C ASN A 5 -21.44 -0.09 -12.25
N TRP A 6 -20.67 -1.12 -12.45
CA TRP A 6 -19.57 -1.50 -11.56
C TRP A 6 -18.24 -1.58 -12.32
N THR A 7 -17.15 -1.50 -11.60
CA THR A 7 -15.79 -1.47 -12.14
C THR A 7 -14.99 -2.60 -11.51
N VAL A 8 -14.11 -3.23 -12.28
CA VAL A 8 -13.18 -4.23 -11.75
C VAL A 8 -12.01 -3.51 -11.10
N GLY A 9 -11.74 -3.85 -9.84
CA GLY A 9 -10.46 -3.55 -9.20
C GLY A 9 -9.57 -4.78 -9.17
N ILE A 10 -8.32 -4.63 -9.57
CA ILE A 10 -7.31 -5.68 -9.64
C ILE A 10 -6.10 -5.22 -8.84
N ASP A 11 -5.60 -6.07 -7.94
CA ASP A 11 -4.34 -5.87 -7.22
C ASP A 11 -3.40 -7.03 -7.56
N ILE A 12 -2.30 -6.73 -8.27
CA ILE A 12 -1.29 -7.72 -8.68
C ILE A 12 -0.08 -7.61 -7.75
N GLY A 13 -0.04 -8.49 -6.77
CA GLY A 13 1.10 -8.61 -5.86
C GLY A 13 2.03 -9.78 -6.21
N ALA A 14 3.20 -9.84 -5.55
CA ALA A 14 4.17 -10.91 -5.74
C ALA A 14 3.63 -12.31 -5.39
N THR A 15 2.74 -12.40 -4.41
CA THR A 15 2.26 -13.69 -3.87
C THR A 15 0.81 -13.98 -4.19
N LYS A 16 0.02 -12.94 -4.47
CA LYS A 16 -1.42 -13.02 -4.71
C LYS A 16 -1.85 -12.02 -5.77
N ILE A 17 -2.89 -12.39 -6.51
CA ILE A 17 -3.69 -11.51 -7.35
C ILE A 17 -5.07 -11.46 -6.72
N GLU A 18 -5.57 -10.25 -6.49
CA GLU A 18 -6.91 -10.00 -5.98
C GLU A 18 -7.73 -9.26 -7.05
N VAL A 19 -8.95 -9.72 -7.26
CA VAL A 19 -9.88 -9.15 -8.24
C VAL A 19 -11.22 -8.96 -7.56
N ALA A 20 -11.78 -7.74 -7.64
CA ALA A 20 -13.06 -7.43 -7.04
C ALA A 20 -13.95 -6.61 -7.97
N GLY A 21 -15.26 -6.88 -7.91
CA GLY A 21 -16.27 -6.01 -8.50
C GLY A 21 -16.65 -4.92 -7.50
N ILE A 22 -16.52 -3.66 -7.92
CA ILE A 22 -16.74 -2.50 -7.06
C ILE A 22 -17.88 -1.66 -7.66
N ASP A 23 -18.91 -1.40 -6.85
CA ASP A 23 -20.03 -0.54 -7.24
C ASP A 23 -19.66 0.95 -7.20
N ARG A 24 -20.57 1.83 -7.56
CA ARG A 24 -20.36 3.30 -7.55
C ARG A 24 -20.13 3.89 -6.17
N ASN A 25 -20.52 3.17 -5.12
CA ASN A 25 -20.41 3.59 -3.73
C ASN A 25 -19.13 3.03 -3.05
N GLY A 26 -18.31 2.27 -3.79
CA GLY A 26 -17.12 1.62 -3.26
C GLY A 26 -17.39 0.28 -2.56
N ASN A 27 -18.62 -0.26 -2.64
CA ASN A 27 -18.93 -1.56 -2.04
C ASN A 27 -18.37 -2.68 -2.91
N VAL A 28 -17.82 -3.71 -2.25
CA VAL A 28 -17.35 -4.93 -2.89
C VAL A 28 -18.54 -5.84 -3.18
N LEU A 29 -18.87 -6.04 -4.46
CA LEU A 29 -19.94 -6.91 -4.93
C LEU A 29 -19.55 -8.39 -4.84
N HIS A 30 -18.33 -8.70 -5.25
CA HIS A 30 -17.72 -10.03 -5.16
C HIS A 30 -16.21 -9.90 -5.23
N HIS A 31 -15.49 -10.87 -4.64
CA HIS A 31 -14.03 -10.85 -4.54
C HIS A 31 -13.45 -12.23 -4.83
N ILE A 32 -12.41 -12.27 -5.65
CA ILE A 32 -11.68 -13.49 -6.01
C ILE A 32 -10.20 -13.26 -5.68
N ARG A 33 -9.60 -14.26 -5.05
CA ARG A 33 -8.16 -14.28 -4.75
C ARG A 33 -7.50 -15.48 -5.41
N ARG A 34 -6.39 -15.25 -6.05
CA ARG A 34 -5.53 -16.25 -6.70
C ARG A 34 -4.10 -16.13 -6.20
N LYS A 35 -3.37 -17.23 -6.22
CA LYS A 35 -1.94 -17.21 -5.96
C LYS A 35 -1.22 -16.69 -7.20
N THR A 36 -0.27 -15.76 -7.02
CA THR A 36 0.65 -15.37 -8.10
C THR A 36 1.71 -16.44 -8.25
N ASN A 37 1.88 -16.95 -9.46
CA ASN A 37 3.00 -17.82 -9.77
C ASN A 37 4.21 -16.93 -10.12
N THR A 38 5.01 -16.57 -9.12
CA THR A 38 6.26 -15.85 -9.29
C THR A 38 7.19 -16.68 -10.19
N GLY A 39 7.81 -16.04 -11.18
CA GLY A 39 8.59 -16.72 -12.22
C GLY A 39 7.80 -17.06 -13.48
N SER A 40 6.47 -16.86 -13.49
CA SER A 40 5.68 -16.93 -14.71
C SER A 40 5.90 -15.68 -15.58
N SER A 41 5.76 -15.87 -16.89
CA SER A 41 5.80 -14.74 -17.83
C SER A 41 4.69 -13.71 -17.55
N ALA A 42 4.89 -12.48 -17.96
CA ALA A 42 3.86 -11.44 -17.85
C ALA A 42 2.55 -11.87 -18.52
N GLU A 43 2.64 -12.53 -19.67
CA GLU A 43 1.47 -13.05 -20.40
C GLU A 43 0.70 -14.10 -19.60
N ALA A 44 1.37 -14.97 -18.86
CA ALA A 44 0.73 -15.98 -18.00
C ALA A 44 -0.02 -15.31 -16.83
N ILE A 45 0.57 -14.29 -16.21
CA ILE A 45 -0.07 -13.51 -15.14
C ILE A 45 -1.26 -12.73 -15.69
N GLU A 46 -1.13 -12.08 -16.85
CA GLU A 46 -2.25 -11.41 -17.54
C GLU A 46 -3.39 -12.38 -17.83
N SER A 47 -3.08 -13.58 -18.34
CA SER A 47 -4.09 -14.59 -18.68
C SER A 47 -4.81 -15.09 -17.43
N GLY A 48 -4.09 -15.42 -16.36
CA GLY A 48 -4.67 -15.81 -15.08
C GLY A 48 -5.53 -14.72 -14.44
N THR A 49 -5.10 -13.45 -14.58
CA THR A 49 -5.88 -12.28 -14.14
C THR A 49 -7.16 -12.15 -14.96
N ALA A 50 -7.08 -12.29 -16.28
CA ALA A 50 -8.24 -12.22 -17.16
C ALA A 50 -9.24 -13.35 -16.88
N ASP A 51 -8.77 -14.56 -16.54
CA ASP A 51 -9.65 -15.67 -16.15
C ASP A 51 -10.37 -15.39 -14.82
N ALA A 52 -9.68 -14.80 -13.84
CA ALA A 52 -10.31 -14.37 -12.59
C ALA A 52 -11.39 -13.30 -12.83
N VAL A 53 -11.12 -12.31 -13.71
CA VAL A 53 -12.11 -11.30 -14.10
C VAL A 53 -13.30 -11.90 -14.80
N ARG A 54 -13.13 -12.88 -15.71
CA ARG A 54 -14.23 -13.56 -16.38
C ARG A 54 -15.09 -14.37 -15.39
N GLU A 55 -14.47 -15.01 -14.40
CA GLU A 55 -15.17 -15.70 -13.31
C GLU A 55 -16.00 -14.70 -12.50
N LEU A 56 -15.40 -13.57 -12.12
CA LEU A 56 -16.08 -12.48 -11.41
C LEU A 56 -17.31 -11.98 -12.19
N MET A 57 -17.17 -11.75 -13.51
CA MET A 57 -18.28 -11.33 -14.38
C MET A 57 -19.41 -12.35 -14.43
N ARG A 58 -19.08 -13.65 -14.48
CA ARG A 58 -20.10 -14.72 -14.44
C ARG A 58 -20.85 -14.76 -13.11
N THR A 59 -20.13 -14.53 -12.00
CA THR A 59 -20.73 -14.53 -10.67
C THR A 59 -21.64 -13.31 -10.45
N ILE A 60 -21.23 -12.12 -10.89
CA ILE A 60 -22.03 -10.89 -10.77
C ILE A 60 -23.18 -10.88 -11.79
N GLY A 61 -23.04 -11.58 -12.92
CA GLY A 61 -24.07 -11.70 -13.95
C GLY A 61 -24.17 -10.51 -14.93
N THR A 62 -23.30 -9.51 -14.82
CA THR A 62 -23.28 -8.31 -15.70
C THR A 62 -21.84 -7.94 -16.07
N ARG A 63 -21.68 -7.11 -17.13
CA ARG A 63 -20.35 -6.62 -17.53
C ARG A 63 -19.95 -5.36 -16.78
N PRO A 64 -18.69 -5.24 -16.36
CA PRO A 64 -18.15 -4.00 -15.81
C PRO A 64 -17.92 -2.95 -16.91
N VAL A 65 -17.83 -1.68 -16.50
CA VAL A 65 -17.56 -0.56 -17.42
C VAL A 65 -16.08 -0.42 -17.76
N ALA A 66 -15.20 -0.78 -16.83
CA ALA A 66 -13.75 -0.69 -16.96
C ALA A 66 -13.06 -1.59 -15.93
N ALA A 67 -11.74 -1.75 -16.05
CA ALA A 67 -10.88 -2.36 -15.05
C ALA A 67 -9.76 -1.41 -14.62
N GLY A 68 -9.48 -1.34 -13.32
CA GLY A 68 -8.32 -0.69 -12.75
C GLY A 68 -7.34 -1.71 -12.19
N VAL A 69 -6.06 -1.47 -12.35
CA VAL A 69 -4.98 -2.34 -11.87
C VAL A 69 -4.05 -1.54 -10.99
N GLY A 70 -3.89 -1.99 -9.74
CA GLY A 70 -2.81 -1.61 -8.84
C GLY A 70 -1.72 -2.67 -8.86
N MET A 71 -0.46 -2.27 -8.96
CA MET A 71 0.64 -3.20 -8.81
C MET A 71 1.92 -2.52 -8.32
N ALA A 72 2.74 -3.27 -7.59
CA ALA A 72 4.02 -2.79 -7.08
C ALA A 72 5.00 -2.52 -8.22
N GLY A 73 5.57 -1.32 -8.27
CA GLY A 73 6.57 -0.94 -9.26
C GLY A 73 6.41 0.48 -9.80
N GLN A 74 7.30 0.84 -10.72
CA GLN A 74 7.24 2.08 -11.47
C GLN A 74 6.34 1.92 -12.69
N ILE A 75 5.32 2.75 -12.77
CA ILE A 75 4.31 2.68 -13.84
C ILE A 75 4.36 3.96 -14.67
N ASP A 76 4.43 3.81 -16.00
CA ASP A 76 4.09 4.88 -16.93
C ASP A 76 2.55 4.97 -17.02
N PRO A 77 1.93 6.00 -16.44
CA PRO A 77 0.47 6.10 -16.38
C PRO A 77 -0.15 6.42 -17.75
N LEU A 78 0.60 7.08 -18.63
CA LEU A 78 0.10 7.46 -19.96
C LEU A 78 -0.04 6.24 -20.86
N GLN A 79 0.94 5.34 -20.83
CA GLN A 79 0.94 4.13 -21.64
C GLN A 79 0.41 2.90 -20.89
N GLY A 80 0.37 2.93 -19.55
CA GLY A 80 0.04 1.78 -18.70
C GLY A 80 1.07 0.67 -18.83
N VAL A 81 2.35 1.10 -18.97
CA VAL A 81 3.51 0.22 -19.03
C VAL A 81 4.11 0.10 -17.64
N VAL A 82 4.38 -1.12 -17.21
CA VAL A 82 5.19 -1.39 -16.03
C VAL A 82 6.63 -1.22 -16.43
N VAL A 83 7.23 -0.07 -16.09
CA VAL A 83 8.62 0.24 -16.43
C VAL A 83 9.57 -0.71 -15.70
N PHE A 84 9.30 -0.90 -14.40
CA PHE A 84 10.04 -1.83 -13.56
C PHE A 84 9.19 -2.31 -12.39
N SER A 85 9.17 -3.63 -12.15
CA SER A 85 8.59 -4.24 -10.95
C SER A 85 9.58 -5.25 -10.36
N PRO A 86 10.23 -4.93 -9.23
CA PRO A 86 11.24 -5.83 -8.64
C PRO A 86 10.63 -7.15 -8.15
N ASN A 87 9.38 -7.15 -7.74
CA ASN A 87 8.71 -8.32 -7.17
C ASN A 87 8.37 -9.40 -8.21
N LEU A 88 8.26 -9.03 -9.49
CA LEU A 88 7.93 -9.92 -10.59
C LEU A 88 9.07 -10.00 -11.63
N ASP A 89 10.15 -9.26 -11.41
CA ASP A 89 11.28 -9.10 -12.35
C ASP A 89 10.79 -8.62 -13.74
N TRP A 90 9.84 -7.68 -13.73
CA TRP A 90 9.30 -7.15 -14.97
C TRP A 90 9.99 -5.87 -15.40
N HIS A 91 10.27 -5.78 -16.71
CA HIS A 91 10.85 -4.62 -17.36
C HIS A 91 10.05 -4.26 -18.61
N ASN A 92 9.56 -3.03 -18.68
CA ASN A 92 8.83 -2.46 -19.84
C ASN A 92 7.65 -3.33 -20.31
N VAL A 93 6.86 -3.90 -19.38
CA VAL A 93 5.71 -4.74 -19.70
C VAL A 93 4.50 -3.87 -20.04
N PRO A 94 3.89 -3.98 -21.24
CA PRO A 94 2.73 -3.19 -21.66
C PRO A 94 1.42 -3.73 -21.07
N LEU A 95 1.31 -3.74 -19.74
CA LEU A 95 0.24 -4.41 -18.98
C LEU A 95 -1.16 -3.94 -19.35
N ARG A 96 -1.36 -2.61 -19.55
CA ARG A 96 -2.64 -2.07 -20.01
C ARG A 96 -3.08 -2.71 -21.31
N LYS A 97 -2.18 -2.76 -22.32
CA LYS A 97 -2.48 -3.29 -23.64
C LYS A 97 -2.82 -4.78 -23.59
N GLY A 98 -2.02 -5.55 -22.84
CA GLY A 98 -2.20 -7.00 -22.66
C GLY A 98 -3.55 -7.33 -22.03
N LEU A 99 -3.87 -6.69 -20.89
CA LEU A 99 -5.13 -6.91 -20.20
C LEU A 99 -6.34 -6.37 -20.97
N ALA A 100 -6.25 -5.19 -21.59
CA ALA A 100 -7.35 -4.63 -22.37
C ALA A 100 -7.74 -5.55 -23.55
N ALA A 101 -6.75 -6.13 -24.25
CA ALA A 101 -6.98 -7.09 -25.31
C ALA A 101 -7.67 -8.37 -24.81
N LYS A 102 -7.25 -8.90 -23.65
CA LYS A 102 -7.79 -10.14 -23.07
C LYS A 102 -9.20 -9.93 -22.47
N LEU A 103 -9.50 -8.75 -21.96
CA LEU A 103 -10.76 -8.43 -21.27
C LEU A 103 -11.81 -7.81 -22.20
N GLY A 104 -11.40 -7.19 -23.31
CA GLY A 104 -12.29 -6.47 -24.22
C GLY A 104 -12.95 -5.25 -23.58
N MET A 105 -12.24 -4.57 -22.66
CA MET A 105 -12.71 -3.38 -21.97
C MET A 105 -11.56 -2.40 -21.67
N PRO A 106 -11.85 -1.12 -21.37
CA PRO A 106 -10.85 -0.16 -20.95
C PRO A 106 -10.13 -0.61 -19.67
N VAL A 107 -8.79 -0.45 -19.62
CA VAL A 107 -7.95 -0.78 -18.47
C VAL A 107 -7.10 0.42 -18.09
N ALA A 108 -7.09 0.80 -16.81
CA ALA A 108 -6.17 1.78 -16.24
C ALA A 108 -5.18 1.06 -15.29
N VAL A 109 -3.91 1.50 -15.30
CA VAL A 109 -2.85 0.88 -14.46
C VAL A 109 -2.18 1.95 -13.62
N THR A 110 -2.02 1.68 -12.33
CA THR A 110 -1.33 2.56 -11.37
C THR A 110 -0.49 1.73 -10.39
N ASN A 111 0.32 2.42 -9.58
CA ASN A 111 1.01 1.78 -8.48
C ASN A 111 0.01 1.30 -7.41
N ASP A 112 0.30 0.18 -6.72
CA ASP A 112 -0.56 -0.46 -5.71
C ASP A 112 -0.89 0.45 -4.52
N VAL A 113 0.11 1.13 -3.97
CA VAL A 113 -0.07 2.04 -2.83
C VAL A 113 -0.84 3.30 -3.24
N ARG A 114 -0.61 3.79 -4.45
CA ARG A 114 -1.40 4.89 -5.00
C ARG A 114 -2.84 4.46 -5.24
N ALA A 115 -3.07 3.24 -5.73
CA ALA A 115 -4.41 2.68 -5.79
C ALA A 115 -5.06 2.67 -4.40
N ALA A 116 -4.38 2.15 -3.38
CA ALA A 116 -4.90 2.13 -2.01
C ALA A 116 -5.22 3.55 -1.50
N THR A 117 -4.39 4.55 -1.84
CA THR A 117 -4.66 5.97 -1.51
C THR A 117 -5.93 6.48 -2.20
N TRP A 118 -6.16 6.15 -3.47
CA TRP A 118 -7.41 6.45 -4.17
C TRP A 118 -8.63 5.84 -3.47
N GLY A 119 -8.50 4.60 -3.01
CA GLY A 119 -9.54 3.91 -2.25
C GLY A 119 -9.88 4.64 -0.96
N GLU A 120 -8.88 4.88 -0.12
CA GLU A 120 -9.06 5.58 1.16
C GLU A 120 -9.61 7.00 0.97
N TRP A 121 -9.15 7.72 -0.05
CA TRP A 121 -9.62 9.06 -0.33
C TRP A 121 -11.10 9.11 -0.71
N LEU A 122 -11.53 8.25 -1.65
CA LEU A 122 -12.89 8.33 -2.19
C LEU A 122 -13.91 7.52 -1.39
N TYR A 123 -13.50 6.43 -0.75
CA TYR A 123 -14.42 5.47 -0.13
C TYR A 123 -14.10 5.10 1.31
N GLY A 124 -12.90 5.46 1.80
CA GLY A 124 -12.43 5.15 3.15
C GLY A 124 -12.34 6.35 4.07
N ALA A 125 -11.28 6.37 4.88
CA ALA A 125 -11.02 7.38 5.90
C ALA A 125 -10.88 8.80 5.35
N GLY A 126 -10.51 8.93 4.07
CA GLY A 126 -10.26 10.20 3.39
C GLY A 126 -11.50 10.89 2.81
N ARG A 127 -12.69 10.31 2.95
CA ARG A 127 -13.92 10.92 2.40
C ARG A 127 -14.15 12.32 2.95
N GLY A 128 -14.25 13.30 2.03
CA GLY A 128 -14.49 14.71 2.35
C GLY A 128 -13.22 15.49 2.74
N TYR A 129 -12.03 14.92 2.57
CA TYR A 129 -10.76 15.60 2.76
C TYR A 129 -10.10 15.91 1.41
N ASP A 130 -9.74 17.17 1.19
CA ASP A 130 -9.02 17.62 0.00
C ASP A 130 -7.49 17.63 0.19
N ASP A 131 -7.03 17.59 1.46
CA ASP A 131 -5.61 17.56 1.81
C ASP A 131 -5.36 16.40 2.78
N MET A 132 -4.77 15.33 2.29
CA MET A 132 -4.48 14.14 3.08
C MET A 132 -3.22 13.41 2.60
N VAL A 133 -2.62 12.65 3.51
CA VAL A 133 -1.53 11.73 3.19
C VAL A 133 -1.87 10.33 3.71
N CYS A 134 -1.71 9.32 2.86
CA CYS A 134 -1.74 7.93 3.27
C CYS A 134 -0.33 7.38 3.42
N VAL A 135 -0.11 6.58 4.46
CA VAL A 135 1.13 5.85 4.76
C VAL A 135 0.77 4.39 4.96
N PHE A 136 1.21 3.53 4.07
CA PHE A 136 0.97 2.08 4.17
C PHE A 136 2.27 1.37 4.54
N VAL A 137 2.28 0.78 5.74
CA VAL A 137 3.42 0.04 6.29
C VAL A 137 3.14 -1.45 6.17
N GLY A 138 3.67 -2.05 5.11
CA GLY A 138 3.58 -3.47 4.79
C GLY A 138 4.95 -4.13 4.80
N THR A 139 5.30 -4.92 3.78
CA THR A 139 6.67 -5.40 3.57
C THR A 139 7.65 -4.23 3.45
N GLY A 140 7.31 -3.23 2.64
CA GLY A 140 7.97 -1.93 2.59
C GLY A 140 7.09 -0.81 3.16
N ILE A 141 7.42 0.44 2.83
CA ILE A 141 6.59 1.61 3.14
C ILE A 141 6.31 2.36 1.85
N GLY A 142 5.02 2.53 1.56
CA GLY A 142 4.59 3.38 0.47
C GLY A 142 3.53 4.38 0.93
N GLY A 143 3.17 5.29 0.04
CA GLY A 143 2.15 6.28 0.35
C GLY A 143 1.58 6.99 -0.86
N GLY A 144 0.66 7.89 -0.58
CA GLY A 144 0.10 8.80 -1.55
C GLY A 144 -0.32 10.09 -0.89
N VAL A 145 -0.29 11.16 -1.65
CA VAL A 145 -0.63 12.50 -1.20
C VAL A 145 -1.76 13.04 -2.07
N VAL A 146 -2.81 13.49 -1.42
CA VAL A 146 -3.87 14.29 -2.05
C VAL A 146 -3.71 15.72 -1.54
N SER A 147 -3.70 16.68 -2.44
CA SER A 147 -3.65 18.09 -2.10
C SER A 147 -4.59 18.87 -3.00
N HIS A 148 -5.38 19.77 -2.38
CA HIS A 148 -6.42 20.54 -3.06
C HIS A 148 -7.38 19.67 -3.90
N GLY A 149 -7.77 18.50 -3.37
CA GLY A 149 -8.68 17.59 -4.05
C GLY A 149 -8.07 16.92 -5.29
N ALA A 150 -6.75 16.83 -5.39
CA ALA A 150 -6.06 16.17 -6.50
C ALA A 150 -4.94 15.25 -6.00
N MET A 151 -4.82 14.07 -6.60
CA MET A 151 -3.72 13.15 -6.31
C MET A 151 -2.41 13.74 -6.83
N LEU A 152 -1.43 13.87 -5.94
CA LEU A 152 -0.11 14.36 -6.31
C LEU A 152 0.66 13.27 -7.06
N THR A 153 0.98 13.53 -8.32
CA THR A 153 1.70 12.59 -9.19
C THR A 153 3.15 13.00 -9.44
N GLY A 154 3.42 14.30 -9.45
CA GLY A 154 4.73 14.84 -9.80
C GLY A 154 5.06 14.74 -11.29
N CYS A 155 6.24 15.18 -11.67
CA CYS A 155 6.69 15.28 -13.05
C CYS A 155 6.80 13.91 -13.76
N SER A 156 7.28 12.89 -13.03
CA SER A 156 7.55 11.55 -13.55
C SER A 156 6.64 10.47 -12.94
N ASN A 157 5.50 10.88 -12.39
CA ASN A 157 4.57 9.98 -11.71
C ASN A 157 5.17 9.21 -10.51
N THR A 158 6.13 9.80 -9.81
CA THR A 158 6.81 9.20 -8.65
C THR A 158 6.63 10.02 -7.37
N ALA A 159 5.75 11.04 -7.35
CA ALA A 159 5.45 11.73 -6.11
C ALA A 159 4.75 10.78 -5.12
N GLY A 160 5.05 10.97 -3.83
CA GLY A 160 4.49 10.12 -2.78
C GLY A 160 5.33 8.89 -2.43
N GLU A 161 6.56 8.78 -2.93
CA GLU A 161 7.55 7.76 -2.53
C GLU A 161 8.07 8.02 -1.10
N ILE A 162 7.12 8.11 -0.14
CA ILE A 162 7.37 8.56 1.24
C ILE A 162 8.23 7.58 2.05
N GLY A 163 8.24 6.31 1.68
CA GLY A 163 9.10 5.31 2.28
C GLY A 163 10.60 5.57 2.03
N HIS A 164 10.91 6.35 0.98
CA HIS A 164 12.28 6.65 0.60
C HIS A 164 12.79 8.03 1.06
N ILE A 165 11.99 8.78 1.85
CA ILE A 165 12.50 9.97 2.53
C ILE A 165 13.56 9.57 3.57
N THR A 166 14.67 10.28 3.61
CA THR A 166 15.75 10.01 4.56
C THR A 166 15.36 10.54 5.95
N ILE A 167 15.27 9.65 6.93
CA ILE A 167 14.96 9.95 8.33
C ILE A 167 16.23 9.99 9.17
N ASP A 168 17.22 9.15 8.84
CA ASP A 168 18.50 9.09 9.52
C ASP A 168 19.65 9.03 8.51
N ILE A 169 20.45 10.10 8.41
CA ILE A 169 21.57 10.19 7.47
C ILE A 169 22.64 9.12 7.68
N ASN A 170 22.74 8.57 8.90
CA ASN A 170 23.66 7.50 9.27
C ASN A 170 22.98 6.15 9.36
N GLY A 171 21.71 6.07 8.98
CA GLY A 171 20.89 4.87 9.05
C GLY A 171 21.28 3.77 8.07
N PRO A 172 20.57 2.63 8.12
CA PRO A 172 20.87 1.48 7.30
C PRO A 172 20.64 1.74 5.81
N VAL A 173 21.30 0.93 4.98
CA VAL A 173 21.12 0.96 3.51
C VAL A 173 19.72 0.45 3.18
N CYS A 174 19.01 1.20 2.34
CA CYS A 174 17.71 0.88 1.80
C CYS A 174 17.83 0.07 0.52
N THR A 175 16.77 -0.66 0.17
CA THR A 175 16.64 -1.36 -1.12
C THR A 175 16.78 -0.44 -2.33
N CYS A 176 16.43 0.84 -2.21
CA CYS A 176 16.65 1.88 -3.22
C CYS A 176 18.12 2.36 -3.32
N ARG A 177 19.05 1.79 -2.54
CA ARG A 177 20.48 2.10 -2.43
C ARG A 177 20.81 3.40 -1.68
N ASN A 178 19.83 4.19 -1.26
CA ASN A 178 20.05 5.31 -0.34
C ASN A 178 20.20 4.79 1.10
N LYS A 179 20.60 5.67 2.03
CA LYS A 179 20.74 5.34 3.46
C LYS A 179 19.65 6.03 4.28
N GLY A 180 19.20 5.35 5.34
CA GLY A 180 18.32 5.92 6.36
C GLY A 180 16.93 6.29 5.88
N CYS A 181 16.45 5.68 4.79
CA CYS A 181 15.07 5.80 4.36
C CYS A 181 14.11 5.34 5.45
N LEU A 182 12.94 5.95 5.54
CA LEU A 182 11.88 5.53 6.47
C LEU A 182 11.57 4.03 6.35
N GLU A 183 11.52 3.51 5.14
CA GLU A 183 11.30 2.08 4.88
C GLU A 183 12.41 1.20 5.47
N ALA A 184 13.67 1.62 5.38
CA ALA A 184 14.81 0.89 5.91
C ALA A 184 14.86 0.88 7.45
N LEU A 185 14.05 1.71 8.11
CA LEU A 185 13.93 1.83 9.57
C LEU A 185 12.63 1.21 10.11
N ALA A 186 11.54 1.23 9.32
CA ALA A 186 10.21 0.86 9.81
C ALA A 186 9.39 -0.02 8.86
N GLY A 187 9.89 -0.36 7.68
CA GLY A 187 9.26 -1.32 6.80
C GLY A 187 9.32 -2.75 7.34
N GLY A 188 8.38 -3.60 6.96
CA GLY A 188 8.29 -4.96 7.48
C GLY A 188 9.56 -5.79 7.28
N TRP A 189 10.27 -5.60 6.13
CA TRP A 189 11.54 -6.27 5.90
C TRP A 189 12.65 -5.75 6.83
N ALA A 190 12.63 -4.44 7.15
CA ALA A 190 13.59 -3.85 8.06
C ALA A 190 13.35 -4.32 9.50
N ILE A 191 12.09 -4.40 9.92
CA ILE A 191 11.70 -4.95 11.22
C ILE A 191 12.18 -6.41 11.35
N ALA A 192 11.97 -7.22 10.31
CA ALA A 192 12.42 -8.62 10.30
C ALA A 192 13.94 -8.72 10.39
N ARG A 193 14.68 -7.95 9.60
CA ARG A 193 16.15 -7.88 9.65
C ARG A 193 16.66 -7.52 11.04
N ASP A 194 16.11 -6.47 11.63
CA ASP A 194 16.58 -5.97 12.92
C ASP A 194 16.26 -6.96 14.06
N ALA A 195 15.12 -7.64 13.98
CA ALA A 195 14.76 -8.70 14.91
C ALA A 195 15.67 -9.94 14.77
N GLN A 196 15.95 -10.37 13.53
CA GLN A 196 16.87 -11.48 13.26
C GLN A 196 18.27 -11.19 13.80
N ASN A 197 18.79 -9.97 13.58
CA ASN A 197 20.08 -9.54 14.11
C ASN A 197 20.07 -9.51 15.65
N ALA A 198 19.06 -8.91 16.27
CA ALA A 198 18.96 -8.83 17.72
C ALA A 198 18.88 -10.22 18.39
N VAL A 199 18.19 -11.17 17.76
CA VAL A 199 18.11 -12.55 18.22
C VAL A 199 19.44 -13.28 18.02
N ALA A 200 20.17 -13.03 16.93
CA ALA A 200 21.48 -13.59 16.72
C ALA A 200 22.51 -13.10 17.76
N ASP A 201 22.43 -11.80 18.11
CA ASP A 201 23.29 -11.19 19.14
C ASP A 201 22.95 -11.67 20.56
N ASN A 202 21.67 -11.92 20.86
CA ASN A 202 21.22 -12.42 22.17
C ASN A 202 20.04 -13.40 22.03
N PRO A 203 20.31 -14.70 21.78
CA PRO A 203 19.28 -15.72 21.61
C PRO A 203 18.37 -15.89 22.83
N VAL A 204 18.89 -15.67 24.05
CA VAL A 204 18.11 -15.79 25.28
C VAL A 204 17.02 -14.70 25.34
N ALA A 205 17.36 -13.46 25.02
CA ALA A 205 16.39 -12.39 24.92
C ALA A 205 15.39 -12.58 23.75
N GLY A 206 15.80 -13.32 22.72
CA GLY A 206 14.98 -13.62 21.54
C GLY A 206 14.11 -14.86 21.63
N THR A 207 14.10 -15.57 22.78
CA THR A 207 13.41 -16.87 22.92
C THR A 207 11.96 -16.85 22.48
N ALA A 208 11.18 -15.85 22.86
CA ALA A 208 9.76 -15.76 22.50
C ALA A 208 9.55 -15.60 20.99
N MET A 209 10.41 -14.86 20.30
CA MET A 209 10.36 -14.70 18.84
C MET A 209 10.82 -15.98 18.13
N LEU A 210 11.83 -16.70 18.67
CA LEU A 210 12.27 -17.99 18.14
C LEU A 210 11.18 -19.04 18.24
N GLU A 211 10.50 -19.14 19.38
CA GLU A 211 9.36 -20.06 19.54
C GLU A 211 8.25 -19.80 18.51
N LEU A 212 7.94 -18.52 18.25
CA LEU A 212 6.95 -18.12 17.25
C LEU A 212 7.40 -18.34 15.81
N ALA A 213 8.71 -18.53 15.61
CA ALA A 213 9.37 -18.75 14.32
C ALA A 213 9.81 -20.21 14.10
N ASP A 214 9.24 -21.16 14.85
CA ASP A 214 9.55 -22.59 14.82
C ASP A 214 11.05 -22.89 15.03
N GLY A 215 11.73 -22.07 15.82
CA GLY A 215 13.17 -22.20 16.14
C GLY A 215 14.13 -21.69 15.06
N ASP A 216 13.67 -21.28 13.90
CA ASP A 216 14.51 -20.72 12.84
C ASP A 216 14.46 -19.18 12.83
N PRO A 217 15.60 -18.49 13.14
CA PRO A 217 15.64 -17.02 13.09
C PRO A 217 15.22 -16.42 11.75
N LYS A 218 15.43 -17.14 10.64
CA LYS A 218 15.04 -16.68 9.29
C LYS A 218 13.52 -16.54 9.12
N ASN A 219 12.74 -17.24 9.94
CA ASN A 219 11.28 -17.15 9.94
C ASN A 219 10.76 -15.99 10.80
N ILE A 220 11.64 -15.23 11.48
CA ILE A 220 11.25 -14.05 12.22
C ILE A 220 10.90 -12.93 11.23
N THR A 221 9.61 -12.63 11.16
CA THR A 221 9.01 -11.57 10.32
C THR A 221 8.49 -10.44 11.20
N ALA A 222 8.10 -9.31 10.59
CA ALA A 222 7.41 -8.24 11.33
C ALA A 222 6.15 -8.74 12.06
N LYS A 223 5.46 -9.75 11.53
CA LYS A 223 4.32 -10.39 12.18
C LYS A 223 4.72 -11.12 13.46
N VAL A 224 5.84 -11.85 13.45
CA VAL A 224 6.39 -12.52 14.63
C VAL A 224 6.75 -11.51 15.70
N VAL A 225 7.42 -10.41 15.32
CA VAL A 225 7.73 -9.31 16.25
C VAL A 225 6.46 -8.72 16.87
N ALA A 226 5.44 -8.44 16.05
CA ALA A 226 4.17 -7.93 16.55
C ALA A 226 3.48 -8.89 17.53
N MET A 227 3.48 -10.20 17.24
CA MET A 227 2.91 -11.22 18.11
C MET A 227 3.67 -11.35 19.45
N ALA A 228 5.01 -11.28 19.42
CA ALA A 228 5.83 -11.30 20.62
C ALA A 228 5.61 -10.04 21.46
N ALA A 229 5.57 -8.86 20.84
CA ALA A 229 5.28 -7.59 21.51
C ALA A 229 3.90 -7.59 22.20
N GLN A 230 2.87 -8.14 21.56
CA GLN A 230 1.53 -8.28 22.14
C GLN A 230 1.53 -9.21 23.38
N LYS A 231 2.47 -10.15 23.46
CA LYS A 231 2.67 -11.02 24.62
C LYS A 231 3.56 -10.38 25.70
N GLY A 232 4.04 -9.16 25.49
CA GLY A 232 4.87 -8.41 26.44
C GLY A 232 6.37 -8.74 26.37
N ASP A 233 6.84 -9.38 25.29
CA ASP A 233 8.27 -9.67 25.12
C ASP A 233 9.09 -8.37 25.07
N ALA A 234 10.08 -8.26 25.94
CA ALA A 234 10.84 -7.03 26.14
C ALA A 234 11.66 -6.62 24.89
N LEU A 235 12.28 -7.61 24.19
CA LEU A 235 13.06 -7.34 22.99
C LEU A 235 12.15 -6.89 21.83
N ALA A 236 11.02 -7.56 21.66
CA ALA A 236 10.04 -7.18 20.64
C ALA A 236 9.46 -5.78 20.91
N LEU A 237 9.17 -5.43 22.17
CA LEU A 237 8.72 -4.08 22.55
C LEU A 237 9.76 -3.01 22.23
N GLN A 238 11.05 -3.25 22.48
CA GLN A 238 12.14 -2.33 22.10
C GLN A 238 12.22 -2.13 20.59
N LEU A 239 12.03 -3.19 19.79
CA LEU A 239 12.00 -3.10 18.34
C LEU A 239 10.80 -2.25 17.86
N VAL A 240 9.62 -2.48 18.43
CA VAL A 240 8.40 -1.70 18.13
C VAL A 240 8.57 -0.22 18.51
N GLU A 241 9.23 0.08 19.63
CA GLU A 241 9.52 1.46 20.03
C GLU A 241 10.41 2.19 19.00
N ARG A 242 11.47 1.53 18.50
CA ARG A 242 12.33 2.07 17.42
C ARG A 242 11.54 2.33 16.15
N VAL A 243 10.70 1.38 15.75
CA VAL A 243 9.80 1.51 14.59
C VAL A 243 8.86 2.70 14.77
N SER A 244 8.24 2.81 15.94
CA SER A 244 7.37 3.94 16.30
C SER A 244 8.11 5.28 16.18
N GLY A 245 9.33 5.36 16.72
CA GLY A 245 10.16 6.57 16.63
C GLY A 245 10.48 7.00 15.20
N ALA A 246 10.79 6.04 14.32
CA ALA A 246 11.04 6.30 12.90
C ALA A 246 9.76 6.77 12.18
N LEU A 247 8.63 6.10 12.43
CA LEU A 247 7.33 6.50 11.86
C LEU A 247 6.89 7.88 12.33
N VAL A 248 7.12 8.23 13.60
CA VAL A 248 6.88 9.59 14.11
C VAL A 248 7.74 10.61 13.38
N ALA A 249 9.03 10.35 13.20
CA ALA A 249 9.92 11.27 12.48
C ALA A 249 9.49 11.48 11.03
N GLY A 250 9.14 10.39 10.34
CA GLY A 250 8.57 10.45 8.99
C GLY A 250 7.27 11.21 8.93
N ALA A 251 6.34 10.93 9.85
CA ALA A 251 5.04 11.60 9.90
C ALA A 251 5.17 13.11 10.18
N VAL A 252 6.05 13.52 11.09
CA VAL A 252 6.35 14.94 11.34
C VAL A 252 6.88 15.62 10.08
N SER A 253 7.76 14.95 9.33
CA SER A 253 8.28 15.47 8.05
C SER A 253 7.15 15.64 7.03
N LEU A 254 6.22 14.69 6.93
CA LEU A 254 5.04 14.77 6.04
C LEU A 254 4.09 15.90 6.46
N VAL A 255 3.87 16.07 7.76
CA VAL A 255 3.05 17.18 8.30
C VAL A 255 3.64 18.52 7.92
N HIS A 256 4.95 18.68 8.06
CA HIS A 256 5.63 19.94 7.71
C HIS A 256 5.70 20.18 6.19
N ALA A 257 5.83 19.13 5.38
CA ALA A 257 5.95 19.25 3.93
C ALA A 257 4.61 19.50 3.22
N PHE A 258 3.53 18.86 3.70
CA PHE A 258 2.24 18.86 3.01
C PHE A 258 1.12 19.54 3.80
N ASN A 259 1.30 19.79 5.09
CA ASN A 259 0.29 20.38 5.99
C ASN A 259 -1.11 19.75 5.80
N PRO A 260 -1.24 18.40 5.87
CA PRO A 260 -2.50 17.73 5.59
C PRO A 260 -3.50 17.94 6.73
N CYS A 261 -4.81 17.87 6.40
CA CYS A 261 -5.87 17.78 7.39
C CYS A 261 -6.04 16.35 7.94
N LEU A 262 -5.54 15.34 7.19
CA LEU A 262 -5.68 13.94 7.55
C LEU A 262 -4.41 13.15 7.23
N LEU A 263 -3.91 12.38 8.20
CA LEU A 263 -2.94 11.31 8.00
C LEU A 263 -3.64 9.96 8.20
N VAL A 264 -3.56 9.10 7.18
CA VAL A 264 -4.11 7.74 7.22
C VAL A 264 -2.96 6.73 7.28
N PHE A 265 -2.96 5.88 8.30
CA PHE A 265 -2.00 4.79 8.44
C PHE A 265 -2.66 3.44 8.19
N GLY A 266 -2.09 2.64 7.29
CA GLY A 266 -2.57 1.29 6.95
C GLY A 266 -1.43 0.30 6.74
N GLY A 267 -1.78 -0.91 6.29
CA GLY A 267 -0.84 -1.99 6.01
C GLY A 267 -0.61 -2.93 7.18
N GLY A 268 -0.04 -4.09 6.88
CA GLY A 268 0.03 -5.22 7.81
C GLY A 268 0.79 -4.95 9.12
N VAL A 269 1.77 -4.06 9.12
CA VAL A 269 2.48 -3.66 10.36
C VAL A 269 1.57 -2.83 11.26
N ILE A 270 0.81 -1.89 10.68
CA ILE A 270 -0.16 -1.07 11.42
C ILE A 270 -1.30 -1.94 11.98
N GLU A 271 -1.76 -2.91 11.20
CA GLU A 271 -2.80 -3.85 11.65
C GLU A 271 -2.32 -4.77 12.76
N GLY A 272 -1.08 -5.23 12.66
CA GLY A 272 -0.45 -6.10 13.66
C GLY A 272 -0.10 -5.41 14.98
N LEU A 273 -0.03 -4.07 15.02
CA LEU A 273 0.35 -3.28 16.19
C LEU A 273 -0.74 -2.24 16.52
N PRO A 274 -1.84 -2.64 17.20
CA PRO A 274 -3.02 -1.79 17.42
C PRO A 274 -2.75 -0.43 18.08
N GLY A 275 -1.75 -0.33 18.97
CA GLY A 275 -1.37 0.92 19.65
C GLY A 275 -0.52 1.88 18.84
N LEU A 276 0.03 1.44 17.68
CA LEU A 276 1.07 2.17 16.97
C LEU A 276 0.58 3.53 16.43
N VAL A 277 -0.64 3.60 15.89
CA VAL A 277 -1.21 4.86 15.38
C VAL A 277 -1.40 5.89 16.50
N GLY A 278 -1.82 5.46 17.68
CA GLY A 278 -1.90 6.33 18.86
C GLY A 278 -0.55 6.88 19.30
N SER A 279 0.50 6.04 19.28
CA SER A 279 1.88 6.47 19.57
C SER A 279 2.39 7.47 18.53
N ILE A 280 2.06 7.25 17.25
CA ILE A 280 2.41 8.17 16.15
C ILE A 280 1.70 9.53 16.34
N ASP A 281 0.38 9.54 16.60
CA ASP A 281 -0.38 10.78 16.82
C ASP A 281 0.20 11.57 18.00
N TYR A 282 0.46 10.91 19.13
CA TYR A 282 1.11 11.53 20.29
C TYR A 282 2.47 12.13 19.93
N GLY A 283 3.31 11.37 19.21
CA GLY A 283 4.62 11.81 18.77
C GLY A 283 4.59 13.01 17.81
N ILE A 284 3.61 13.05 16.89
CA ILE A 284 3.40 14.20 15.99
C ILE A 284 3.04 15.44 16.82
N ARG A 285 2.08 15.33 17.73
CA ARG A 285 1.63 16.48 18.55
C ARG A 285 2.72 17.04 19.44
N SER A 286 3.68 16.22 19.87
CA SER A 286 4.80 16.64 20.71
C SER A 286 5.98 17.26 19.92
N ARG A 287 6.05 17.04 18.58
CA ARG A 287 7.24 17.40 17.79
C ARG A 287 6.94 18.32 16.60
N ALA A 288 5.73 18.31 16.07
CA ALA A 288 5.39 19.13 14.92
C ALA A 288 5.09 20.59 15.33
N LEU A 289 5.19 21.49 14.36
CA LEU A 289 4.82 22.90 14.55
C LEU A 289 3.34 23.00 14.94
N GLY A 290 3.04 23.74 16.01
CA GLY A 290 1.68 23.84 16.55
C GLY A 290 0.64 24.28 15.50
N ALA A 291 1.00 25.20 14.61
CA ALA A 291 0.11 25.64 13.53
C ALA A 291 -0.25 24.49 12.53
N ALA A 292 0.68 23.57 12.28
CA ALA A 292 0.48 22.50 11.31
C ALA A 292 -0.40 21.34 11.85
N ILE A 293 -0.67 21.31 13.16
CA ILE A 293 -1.45 20.21 13.79
C ILE A 293 -2.83 20.66 14.29
N ILE A 294 -3.21 21.93 14.11
CA ILE A 294 -4.50 22.44 14.63
C ILE A 294 -5.69 21.64 14.09
N ASN A 295 -5.70 21.37 12.79
CA ASN A 295 -6.78 20.65 12.10
C ASN A 295 -6.41 19.22 11.73
N LEU A 296 -5.21 18.77 12.14
CA LEU A 296 -4.73 17.44 11.77
C LEU A 296 -5.47 16.34 12.52
N LYS A 297 -5.96 15.36 11.76
CA LYS A 297 -6.42 14.06 12.28
C LYS A 297 -5.46 12.96 11.86
N VAL A 298 -5.21 12.02 12.76
CA VAL A 298 -4.37 10.84 12.50
C VAL A 298 -5.25 9.62 12.75
N VAL A 299 -5.45 8.81 11.72
CA VAL A 299 -6.40 7.69 11.77
C VAL A 299 -5.82 6.44 11.11
N ARG A 300 -6.48 5.31 11.35
CA ARG A 300 -6.21 4.06 10.64
C ARG A 300 -6.97 4.02 9.31
N SER A 301 -6.41 3.31 8.34
CA SER A 301 -7.09 2.90 7.10
C SER A 301 -8.42 2.22 7.44
N GLN A 302 -9.47 2.56 6.70
CA GLN A 302 -10.82 1.98 6.87
C GLN A 302 -11.09 0.84 5.91
N LEU A 303 -10.43 0.82 4.76
CA LEU A 303 -10.64 -0.21 3.73
C LEU A 303 -9.79 -1.46 3.96
N HIS A 304 -8.84 -1.41 4.89
CA HIS A 304 -7.99 -2.53 5.27
C HIS A 304 -7.38 -3.24 4.05
N SER A 305 -7.54 -4.57 3.97
CA SER A 305 -7.00 -5.39 2.89
C SER A 305 -7.66 -5.14 1.52
N HIS A 306 -8.80 -4.46 1.46
CA HIS A 306 -9.49 -4.15 0.20
C HIS A 306 -9.11 -2.80 -0.41
N ALA A 307 -8.28 -2.00 0.28
CA ALA A 307 -7.90 -0.67 -0.18
C ALA A 307 -7.31 -0.69 -1.61
N GLY A 308 -6.47 -1.68 -1.94
CA GLY A 308 -5.86 -1.85 -3.26
C GLY A 308 -6.89 -2.06 -4.37
N VAL A 309 -7.78 -3.03 -4.23
CA VAL A 309 -8.80 -3.36 -5.26
C VAL A 309 -9.86 -2.26 -5.38
N ILE A 310 -10.34 -1.71 -4.26
CA ILE A 310 -11.30 -0.60 -4.27
C ILE A 310 -10.68 0.63 -4.93
N GLY A 311 -9.44 0.95 -4.58
CA GLY A 311 -8.74 2.08 -5.13
C GLY A 311 -8.34 1.91 -6.61
N ALA A 312 -7.98 0.71 -7.04
CA ALA A 312 -7.75 0.42 -8.45
C ALA A 312 -9.01 0.67 -9.28
N ALA A 313 -10.18 0.21 -8.82
CA ALA A 313 -11.46 0.49 -9.46
C ALA A 313 -11.77 1.99 -9.46
N ALA A 314 -11.53 2.70 -8.33
CA ALA A 314 -11.71 4.14 -8.22
C ALA A 314 -10.84 4.90 -9.23
N PHE A 315 -9.57 4.52 -9.37
CA PHE A 315 -8.65 5.10 -10.34
C PHE A 315 -9.11 4.90 -11.78
N ALA A 316 -9.64 3.71 -12.13
CA ALA A 316 -10.19 3.47 -13.46
C ALA A 316 -11.41 4.36 -13.73
N ASN A 317 -12.33 4.47 -12.76
CA ASN A 317 -13.48 5.34 -12.86
C ASN A 317 -13.08 6.80 -13.11
N HIS A 318 -12.09 7.31 -12.37
CA HIS A 318 -11.55 8.65 -12.60
C HIS A 318 -10.92 8.78 -13.99
N SER A 319 -10.09 7.83 -14.41
CA SER A 319 -9.34 7.87 -15.68
C SER A 319 -10.24 7.87 -16.93
N PHE A 320 -11.47 7.36 -16.83
CA PHE A 320 -12.37 7.20 -17.97
C PHE A 320 -13.61 8.10 -17.93
N ARG A 321 -14.00 8.66 -16.76
CA ARG A 321 -15.10 9.64 -16.65
C ARG A 321 -14.74 10.99 -17.24
N ASP A 322 -13.53 11.48 -16.99
CA ASP A 322 -13.09 12.81 -17.45
C ASP A 322 -12.88 12.90 -18.98
N LYS A 323 -13.00 11.80 -19.70
CA LYS A 323 -12.90 11.77 -21.16
C LYS A 323 -14.26 11.79 -21.89
N GLY A 324 -15.36 11.71 -21.15
CA GLY A 324 -16.72 11.69 -21.69
C GLY A 324 -17.43 13.05 -21.71
N ASP A 325 -16.95 14.05 -20.97
CA ASP A 325 -17.61 15.36 -20.81
C ASP A 325 -16.92 16.51 -21.56
N THR A 326 -15.99 16.21 -22.47
CA THR A 326 -15.44 17.20 -23.42
C THR A 326 -16.00 16.93 -24.82
N VAL A 327 -17.23 17.34 -25.05
CA VAL A 327 -17.81 17.66 -26.36
C VAL A 327 -18.49 19.01 -26.28
#